data_d0259f5611d64cd2baf52e6e764c79b0
#
_entry.id   d0259f5611d64cd2baf52e6e764c79b0
#
_cell.length_a   1.000
_cell.length_b   1.000
_cell.length_c   1.000
_cell.angle_alpha   90.00
_cell.angle_beta   90.00
_cell.angle_gamma   90.00
#
_symmetry.space_group_name_H-M   'P 1'
#
loop_
_entity.id
_entity.type
_entity.pdbx_description
1 polymer ?
#
loop_
_entity_poly.entity_id
_entity_poly.type
_entity_poly.pdbx_seq_one_letter_code
_entity_poly.pdbx_strand_id
1 'polypeptide(L)'
;PVVLGGDDSLIRDFGAGLDGGPGDPRRTLLISGPRGIGKTVALNELEDEAARHGWVVLRAQPYELISPLVASVIPKTLSSLRQKNPDRRRITGVNIAGIGGFSTETPSSEKPEPSLIGSLNALCDALPQGSGALLTLDEVQSVDPKELWQLTAAVQDLRRDGRDVAFAAAGL
;
A
#
# COMPACT_ATOMS: atom_id res chain seq x y z
N PRO A 1 -0.35 20.78 -6.45
CA PRO A 1 0.82 21.25 -7.19
C PRO A 1 0.93 20.48 -8.48
N VAL A 2 1.10 21.19 -9.60
CA VAL A 2 1.36 20.58 -10.91
C VAL A 2 2.84 20.25 -10.93
N VAL A 3 3.17 18.97 -11.07
CA VAL A 3 4.56 18.54 -11.21
C VAL A 3 4.79 18.13 -12.67
N LEU A 4 5.72 18.82 -13.30
CA LEU A 4 6.28 18.43 -14.58
C LEU A 4 7.29 17.30 -14.32
N GLY A 5 7.22 16.21 -15.08
CA GLY A 5 8.12 15.07 -14.91
C GLY A 5 9.59 15.48 -14.84
N GLY A 6 10.32 14.90 -13.87
CA GLY A 6 11.74 15.17 -13.66
C GLY A 6 12.06 16.23 -12.61
N ASP A 7 11.16 16.51 -11.67
CA ASP A 7 11.49 17.37 -10.54
C ASP A 7 12.16 16.55 -9.42
N ASP A 8 13.49 16.50 -9.45
CA ASP A 8 14.32 15.86 -8.41
C ASP A 8 13.97 16.36 -6.99
N SER A 9 13.34 17.53 -6.86
CA SER A 9 12.93 18.09 -5.58
C SER A 9 11.71 17.34 -5.02
N LEU A 10 10.74 16.99 -5.86
CA LEU A 10 9.56 16.24 -5.43
C LEU A 10 9.94 14.86 -4.89
N ILE A 11 10.81 14.14 -5.61
CA ILE A 11 11.24 12.81 -5.23
C ILE A 11 12.00 12.86 -3.90
N ARG A 12 12.92 13.83 -3.74
CA ARG A 12 13.65 14.04 -2.49
C ARG A 12 12.74 14.42 -1.32
N ASP A 13 11.76 15.30 -1.55
CA ASP A 13 10.80 15.72 -0.53
C ASP A 13 9.90 14.55 -0.12
N PHE A 14 9.50 13.72 -1.08
CA PHE A 14 8.76 12.49 -0.79
C PHE A 14 9.61 11.53 0.06
N GLY A 15 10.87 11.25 -0.34
CA GLY A 15 11.79 10.42 0.42
C GLY A 15 11.98 10.92 1.86
N ALA A 16 12.20 12.22 2.04
CA ALA A 16 12.26 12.85 3.37
C ALA A 16 10.93 12.71 4.15
N GLY A 17 9.79 12.68 3.46
CA GLY A 17 8.48 12.40 4.05
C GLY A 17 8.34 10.96 4.54
N LEU A 18 8.94 9.99 3.86
CA LEU A 18 8.96 8.59 4.30
C LEU A 18 9.70 8.43 5.64
N ASP A 19 10.77 9.21 5.83
CA ASP A 19 11.54 9.23 7.08
C ASP A 19 10.87 10.08 8.18
N GLY A 20 9.96 11.00 7.80
CA GLY A 20 9.32 11.98 8.70
C GLY A 20 8.26 11.43 9.64
N GLY A 21 7.87 10.15 9.52
CA GLY A 21 6.86 9.50 10.34
C GLY A 21 5.43 9.52 9.76
N PRO A 22 4.48 8.78 10.38
CA PRO A 22 3.14 8.54 9.82
C PRO A 22 2.30 9.78 9.53
N GLY A 23 2.51 10.86 10.29
CA GLY A 23 1.79 12.13 10.13
C GLY A 23 2.32 13.06 9.04
N ASP A 24 3.45 12.74 8.39
CA ASP A 24 4.07 13.63 7.42
C ASP A 24 3.19 13.83 6.17
N PRO A 25 2.80 15.08 5.81
CA PRO A 25 1.92 15.35 4.69
C PRO A 25 2.54 14.96 3.34
N ARG A 26 3.86 14.92 3.22
CA ARG A 26 4.57 14.53 2.00
C ARG A 26 4.37 13.06 1.61
N ARG A 27 3.84 12.25 2.51
CA ARG A 27 3.45 10.84 2.25
C ARG A 27 2.15 10.69 1.47
N THR A 28 1.48 11.80 1.09
CA THR A 28 0.29 11.75 0.25
C THR A 28 0.46 12.71 -0.93
N LEU A 29 0.52 12.16 -2.14
CA LEU A 29 0.76 12.92 -3.36
C LEU A 29 -0.31 12.64 -4.40
N LEU A 30 -0.73 13.70 -5.09
CA LEU A 30 -1.54 13.63 -6.29
C LEU A 30 -0.82 14.36 -7.43
N ILE A 31 -0.45 13.62 -8.46
CA ILE A 31 0.18 14.14 -9.67
C ILE A 31 -0.91 14.34 -10.72
N SER A 32 -1.20 15.58 -11.09
CA SER A 32 -2.23 15.89 -12.10
C SER A 32 -1.62 16.64 -13.28
N GLY A 33 -2.21 16.45 -14.46
CA GLY A 33 -1.78 17.13 -15.66
C GLY A 33 -2.25 16.41 -16.94
N PRO A 34 -2.08 17.02 -18.13
CA PRO A 34 -2.51 16.45 -19.39
C PRO A 34 -1.81 15.12 -19.70
N ARG A 35 -2.36 14.37 -20.66
CA ARG A 35 -1.75 13.12 -21.13
C ARG A 35 -0.37 13.39 -21.74
N GLY A 36 0.56 12.46 -21.55
CA GLY A 36 1.91 12.55 -22.11
C GLY A 36 2.90 13.42 -21.32
N ILE A 37 2.52 14.02 -20.20
CA ILE A 37 3.40 14.90 -19.40
C ILE A 37 4.39 14.13 -18.50
N GLY A 38 4.34 12.79 -18.50
CA GLY A 38 5.27 11.99 -17.70
C GLY A 38 4.75 11.59 -16.32
N LYS A 39 3.44 11.68 -16.04
CA LYS A 39 2.85 11.31 -14.74
C LYS A 39 3.20 9.89 -14.28
N THR A 40 3.06 8.91 -15.18
CA THR A 40 3.44 7.51 -14.91
C THR A 40 4.92 7.37 -14.61
N VAL A 41 5.79 8.14 -15.29
CA VAL A 41 7.23 8.15 -15.02
C VAL A 41 7.49 8.70 -13.61
N ALA A 42 6.88 9.83 -13.25
CA ALA A 42 7.02 10.39 -11.91
C ALA A 42 6.50 9.43 -10.82
N LEU A 43 5.39 8.72 -11.09
CA LEU A 43 4.88 7.71 -10.16
C LEU A 43 5.87 6.55 -9.96
N ASN A 44 6.50 6.08 -11.05
CA ASN A 44 7.55 5.05 -10.98
C ASN A 44 8.79 5.54 -10.20
N GLU A 45 9.19 6.80 -10.37
CA GLU A 45 10.30 7.39 -9.60
C GLU A 45 9.99 7.45 -8.09
N LEU A 46 8.74 7.74 -7.70
CA LEU A 46 8.29 7.67 -6.30
C LEU A 46 8.33 6.24 -5.77
N GLU A 47 7.96 5.25 -6.58
CA GLU A 47 8.06 3.83 -6.21
C GLU A 47 9.51 3.38 -6.00
N ASP A 48 10.41 3.80 -6.89
CA ASP A 48 11.84 3.51 -6.78
C ASP A 48 12.45 4.19 -5.54
N GLU A 49 12.02 5.42 -5.22
CA GLU A 49 12.43 6.10 -4.00
C GLU A 49 11.95 5.36 -2.75
N ALA A 50 10.68 4.97 -2.71
CA ALA A 50 10.15 4.18 -1.60
C ALA A 50 10.90 2.86 -1.43
N ALA A 51 11.24 2.17 -2.52
CA ALA A 51 12.02 0.94 -2.49
C ALA A 51 13.44 1.17 -1.92
N ARG A 52 14.08 2.30 -2.25
CA ARG A 52 15.39 2.70 -1.69
C ARG A 52 15.32 2.92 -0.17
N HIS A 53 14.19 3.42 0.34
CA HIS A 53 13.93 3.54 1.78
C HIS A 53 13.46 2.22 2.43
N GLY A 54 13.46 1.10 1.70
CA GLY A 54 13.05 -0.21 2.23
C GLY A 54 11.55 -0.40 2.37
N TRP A 55 10.75 0.47 1.72
CA TRP A 55 9.31 0.36 1.71
C TRP A 55 8.82 -0.65 0.66
N VAL A 56 7.69 -1.29 0.91
CA VAL A 56 7.04 -2.13 -0.09
C VAL A 56 6.09 -1.29 -0.94
N VAL A 57 6.01 -1.61 -2.23
CA VAL A 57 5.13 -0.92 -3.17
C VAL A 57 3.93 -1.81 -3.50
N LEU A 58 2.73 -1.25 -3.34
CA LEU A 58 1.45 -1.88 -3.67
C LEU A 58 0.81 -1.11 -4.83
N ARG A 59 0.92 -1.63 -6.03
CA ARG A 59 0.30 -1.03 -7.22
C ARG A 59 -1.18 -1.39 -7.28
N ALA A 60 -2.03 -0.38 -7.23
CA ALA A 60 -3.47 -0.52 -7.35
C ALA A 60 -3.91 -0.40 -8.82
N GLN A 61 -4.96 -1.13 -9.18
CA GLN A 61 -5.52 -1.13 -10.54
C GLN A 61 -6.72 -0.18 -10.60
N PRO A 62 -6.84 0.70 -11.62
CA PRO A 62 -7.90 1.70 -11.64
C PRO A 62 -9.30 1.13 -11.90
N TYR A 63 -9.43 -0.02 -12.54
CA TYR A 63 -10.73 -0.60 -12.90
C TYR A 63 -11.32 -1.53 -11.84
N GLU A 64 -10.48 -2.11 -11.00
CA GLU A 64 -10.82 -2.91 -9.83
C GLU A 64 -9.79 -2.61 -8.76
N LEU A 65 -10.14 -1.73 -7.82
CA LEU A 65 -9.17 -1.20 -6.88
C LEU A 65 -8.99 -2.09 -5.65
N ILE A 66 -10.07 -2.39 -4.95
CA ILE A 66 -10.03 -3.05 -3.65
C ILE A 66 -9.82 -4.55 -3.76
N SER A 67 -10.59 -5.23 -4.61
CA SER A 67 -10.59 -6.69 -4.72
C SER A 67 -9.20 -7.25 -5.08
N PRO A 68 -8.48 -6.75 -6.10
CA PRO A 68 -7.12 -7.24 -6.40
C PRO A 68 -6.10 -6.92 -5.32
N LEU A 69 -6.22 -5.77 -4.62
CA LEU A 69 -5.34 -5.44 -3.50
C LEU A 69 -5.46 -6.49 -2.40
N VAL A 70 -6.69 -6.79 -1.98
CA VAL A 70 -6.98 -7.70 -0.88
C VAL A 70 -6.73 -9.17 -1.25
N ALA A 71 -7.15 -9.60 -2.45
CA ALA A 71 -7.08 -11.00 -2.86
C ALA A 71 -5.72 -11.43 -3.43
N SER A 72 -4.91 -10.50 -3.92
CA SER A 72 -3.69 -10.85 -4.66
C SER A 72 -2.46 -10.05 -4.22
N VAL A 73 -2.49 -8.71 -4.31
CA VAL A 73 -1.29 -7.88 -4.15
C VAL A 73 -0.74 -7.99 -2.73
N ILE A 74 -1.56 -7.72 -1.71
CA ILE A 74 -1.16 -7.78 -0.31
C ILE A 74 -0.73 -9.19 0.10
N PRO A 75 -1.49 -10.27 -0.19
CA PRO A 75 -1.06 -11.64 0.13
C PRO A 75 0.26 -12.06 -0.50
N LYS A 76 0.52 -11.69 -1.77
CA LYS A 76 1.79 -11.96 -2.44
C LYS A 76 2.95 -11.23 -1.77
N THR A 77 2.75 -9.95 -1.42
CA THR A 77 3.74 -9.14 -0.70
C THR A 77 4.06 -9.74 0.66
N LEU A 78 3.04 -10.14 1.43
CA LEU A 78 3.21 -10.83 2.71
C LEU A 78 4.00 -12.14 2.57
N SER A 79 3.69 -12.93 1.54
CA SER A 79 4.41 -14.19 1.26
C SER A 79 5.88 -13.94 0.96
N SER A 80 6.20 -12.92 0.16
CA SER A 80 7.56 -12.53 -0.17
C SER A 80 8.36 -12.04 1.05
N LEU A 81 7.73 -11.27 1.93
CA LEU A 81 8.35 -10.81 3.19
C LEU A 81 8.70 -11.98 4.11
N ARG A 82 7.81 -12.98 4.20
CA ARG A 82 8.03 -14.20 5.00
C ARG A 82 9.17 -15.06 4.46
N GLN A 83 9.36 -15.11 3.14
CA GLN A 83 10.45 -15.85 2.52
C GLN A 83 11.82 -15.18 2.78
N LYS A 84 11.86 -13.85 2.79
CA LYS A 84 13.10 -13.08 3.04
C LYS A 84 13.54 -13.08 4.50
N ASN A 85 12.65 -13.33 5.47
CA ASN A 85 12.93 -13.33 6.91
C ASN A 85 12.35 -14.57 7.62
N PRO A 86 13.00 -15.75 7.50
CA PRO A 86 12.50 -16.98 8.12
C PRO A 86 12.44 -16.93 9.65
N ASP A 87 13.27 -16.12 10.32
CA ASP A 87 13.30 -16.00 11.78
C ASP A 87 12.09 -15.26 12.39
N ARG A 88 11.38 -14.46 11.61
CA ARG A 88 10.14 -13.80 12.06
C ARG A 88 8.92 -14.71 12.11
N ARG A 89 9.04 -15.97 11.66
CA ARG A 89 7.94 -16.96 11.75
C ARG A 89 7.42 -17.23 13.15
N ARG A 90 8.18 -16.86 14.20
CA ARG A 90 7.87 -17.19 15.59
C ARG A 90 7.11 -16.12 16.37
N ILE A 91 7.00 -14.89 15.90
CA ILE A 91 6.50 -13.77 16.72
C ILE A 91 5.07 -13.34 16.34
N THR A 92 4.62 -13.55 15.13
CA THR A 92 3.25 -13.26 14.74
C THR A 92 2.40 -14.51 14.84
N GLY A 93 1.91 -14.81 16.04
CA GLY A 93 0.81 -15.75 16.25
C GLY A 93 -0.52 -15.22 15.69
N VAL A 94 -0.49 -14.62 14.49
CA VAL A 94 -1.68 -14.37 13.71
C VAL A 94 -2.06 -15.68 13.06
N ASN A 95 -2.98 -16.40 13.68
CA ASN A 95 -3.71 -17.48 13.05
C ASN A 95 -4.40 -16.92 11.80
N ILE A 96 -3.69 -16.94 10.67
CA ILE A 96 -4.34 -16.89 9.37
C ILE A 96 -4.94 -18.28 9.16
N ALA A 97 -6.06 -18.54 9.84
CA ALA A 97 -6.93 -19.68 9.56
C ALA A 97 -7.51 -19.50 8.16
N GLY A 98 -6.75 -19.90 7.15
CA GLY A 98 -7.17 -19.75 5.76
C GLY A 98 -6.28 -20.43 4.74
N ILE A 99 -5.08 -20.92 5.12
CA ILE A 99 -4.21 -21.64 4.19
C ILE A 99 -3.71 -22.93 4.86
N GLY A 100 -4.41 -24.05 4.57
CA GLY A 100 -3.92 -25.43 4.72
C GLY A 100 -3.56 -25.87 6.13
N GLY A 101 -4.53 -26.36 6.88
CA GLY A 101 -4.34 -27.19 8.04
C GLY A 101 -5.62 -27.94 8.35
N PHE A 102 -5.61 -29.26 8.18
CA PHE A 102 -6.70 -30.15 8.56
C PHE A 102 -6.98 -29.99 10.06
N SER A 103 -8.17 -29.50 10.41
CA SER A 103 -8.80 -29.73 11.69
C SER A 103 -10.29 -29.96 11.41
N THR A 104 -10.70 -31.19 11.62
CA THR A 104 -12.09 -31.59 11.77
C THR A 104 -12.67 -30.85 12.97
N GLU A 105 -13.66 -29.96 12.72
CA GLU A 105 -14.85 -29.78 13.55
C GLU A 105 -15.68 -28.60 13.08
N THR A 106 -16.94 -28.89 12.78
CA THR A 106 -18.19 -28.12 12.65
C THR A 106 -18.29 -27.00 11.60
N PRO A 107 -19.27 -27.08 10.66
CA PRO A 107 -19.56 -26.08 9.66
C PRO A 107 -20.58 -25.09 10.20
N SER A 108 -20.14 -23.94 10.71
CA SER A 108 -20.95 -22.71 10.77
C SER A 108 -20.13 -21.53 11.30
N SER A 109 -19.29 -20.94 10.47
CA SER A 109 -18.97 -19.52 10.53
C SER A 109 -18.48 -19.12 9.14
N GLU A 110 -19.26 -18.31 8.46
CA GLU A 110 -18.78 -17.53 7.33
C GLU A 110 -17.49 -16.86 7.76
N LYS A 111 -16.36 -17.27 7.16
CA LYS A 111 -15.10 -16.57 7.37
C LYS A 111 -15.33 -15.15 6.91
N PRO A 112 -15.16 -14.12 7.78
CA PRO A 112 -15.33 -12.74 7.34
C PRO A 112 -14.41 -12.52 6.14
N GLU A 113 -14.95 -11.98 5.06
CA GLU A 113 -14.14 -11.60 3.91
C GLU A 113 -13.03 -10.64 4.38
N PRO A 114 -11.78 -10.85 3.93
CA PRO A 114 -10.67 -10.01 4.36
C PRO A 114 -10.94 -8.56 3.94
N SER A 115 -11.06 -7.65 4.90
CA SER A 115 -11.25 -6.23 4.63
C SER A 115 -9.93 -5.59 4.18
N LEU A 116 -10.01 -4.51 3.40
CA LEU A 116 -8.83 -3.75 2.96
C LEU A 116 -7.99 -3.28 4.16
N ILE A 117 -8.62 -2.66 5.16
CA ILE A 117 -7.91 -2.16 6.34
C ILE A 117 -7.29 -3.29 7.16
N GLY A 118 -7.97 -4.43 7.30
CA GLY A 118 -7.44 -5.60 7.98
C GLY A 118 -6.22 -6.18 7.25
N SER A 119 -6.28 -6.26 5.92
CA SER A 119 -5.18 -6.74 5.08
C SER A 119 -3.95 -5.81 5.14
N LEU A 120 -4.17 -4.49 5.10
CA LEU A 120 -3.11 -3.49 5.22
C LEU A 120 -2.49 -3.47 6.62
N ASN A 121 -3.28 -3.62 7.69
CA ASN A 121 -2.76 -3.76 9.05
C ASN A 121 -1.86 -4.98 9.18
N ALA A 122 -2.31 -6.14 8.67
CA ALA A 122 -1.51 -7.36 8.68
C ALA A 122 -0.19 -7.20 7.90
N LEU A 123 -0.21 -6.43 6.80
CA LEU A 123 1.00 -6.10 6.07
C LEU A 123 1.92 -5.20 6.91
N CYS A 124 1.41 -4.13 7.51
CA CYS A 124 2.19 -3.23 8.36
C CYS A 124 2.84 -3.97 9.54
N ASP A 125 2.13 -4.92 10.16
CA ASP A 125 2.67 -5.75 11.24
C ASP A 125 3.81 -6.68 10.79
N ALA A 126 3.82 -7.07 9.52
CA ALA A 126 4.83 -7.94 8.93
C ALA A 126 6.08 -7.17 8.45
N LEU A 127 5.99 -5.85 8.29
CA LEU A 127 7.08 -5.03 7.81
C LEU A 127 8.19 -4.85 8.86
N PRO A 128 9.46 -4.71 8.45
CA PRO A 128 10.54 -4.32 9.34
C PRO A 128 10.31 -2.95 9.98
N GLN A 129 10.88 -2.72 11.15
CA GLN A 129 10.89 -1.40 11.77
C GLN A 129 11.60 -0.38 10.86
N GLY A 130 11.02 0.80 10.69
CA GLY A 130 11.52 1.85 9.79
C GLY A 130 11.16 1.63 8.31
N SER A 131 10.37 0.59 8.01
CA SER A 131 9.81 0.34 6.69
C SER A 131 8.31 0.61 6.70
N GLY A 132 7.73 0.80 5.52
CA GLY A 132 6.30 1.05 5.35
C GLY A 132 5.76 0.49 4.03
N ALA A 133 4.51 0.85 3.73
CA ALA A 133 3.83 0.49 2.50
C ALA A 133 3.45 1.73 1.70
N LEU A 134 3.90 1.82 0.44
CA LEU A 134 3.46 2.81 -0.52
C LEU A 134 2.38 2.19 -1.41
N LEU A 135 1.18 2.76 -1.39
CA LEU A 135 0.14 2.46 -2.38
C LEU A 135 0.26 3.45 -3.54
N THR A 136 0.28 2.93 -4.77
CA THR A 136 0.30 3.74 -5.98
C THR A 136 -0.89 3.46 -6.86
N LEU A 137 -1.42 4.50 -7.52
CA LEU A 137 -2.59 4.42 -8.37
C LEU A 137 -2.41 5.35 -9.58
N ASP A 138 -2.29 4.78 -10.76
CA ASP A 138 -2.31 5.55 -12.01
C ASP A 138 -3.74 5.67 -12.56
N GLU A 139 -3.99 6.69 -13.39
CA GLU A 139 -5.29 6.98 -14.02
C GLU A 139 -6.42 7.09 -12.98
N VAL A 140 -6.19 7.81 -11.87
CA VAL A 140 -7.13 7.92 -10.73
C VAL A 140 -8.54 8.34 -11.14
N GLN A 141 -8.71 9.07 -12.24
CA GLN A 141 -10.04 9.46 -12.77
C GLN A 141 -10.85 8.28 -13.33
N SER A 142 -10.23 7.12 -13.55
CA SER A 142 -10.89 5.90 -14.06
C SER A 142 -11.40 4.99 -12.93
N VAL A 143 -11.14 5.34 -11.68
CA VAL A 143 -11.53 4.56 -10.49
C VAL A 143 -12.96 4.85 -10.10
N ASP A 144 -13.69 3.82 -9.63
CA ASP A 144 -14.99 4.03 -8.98
C ASP A 144 -14.81 4.92 -7.74
N PRO A 145 -15.54 6.04 -7.64
CA PRO A 145 -15.41 6.98 -6.52
C PRO A 145 -15.61 6.33 -5.13
N LYS A 146 -16.42 5.29 -5.03
CA LYS A 146 -16.65 4.57 -3.76
C LYS A 146 -15.43 3.78 -3.34
N GLU A 147 -14.79 3.08 -4.28
CA GLU A 147 -13.55 2.35 -4.02
C GLU A 147 -12.40 3.29 -3.67
N LEU A 148 -12.29 4.43 -4.39
CA LEU A 148 -11.29 5.44 -4.09
C LEU A 148 -11.48 6.02 -2.69
N TRP A 149 -12.74 6.29 -2.30
CA TRP A 149 -13.06 6.75 -0.95
C TRP A 149 -12.69 5.71 0.10
N GLN A 150 -12.99 4.42 -0.12
CA GLN A 150 -12.62 3.34 0.78
C GLN A 150 -11.11 3.23 0.94
N LEU A 151 -10.34 3.32 -0.15
CA LEU A 151 -8.89 3.28 -0.10
C LEU A 151 -8.31 4.45 0.68
N THR A 152 -8.75 5.67 0.36
CA THR A 152 -8.25 6.88 1.03
C THR A 152 -8.62 6.92 2.50
N ALA A 153 -9.82 6.48 2.87
CA ALA A 153 -10.25 6.35 4.26
C ALA A 153 -9.36 5.33 5.01
N ALA A 154 -9.12 4.16 4.43
CA ALA A 154 -8.25 3.15 5.03
C ALA A 154 -6.82 3.66 5.25
N VAL A 155 -6.24 4.38 4.27
CA VAL A 155 -4.92 5.01 4.39
C VAL A 155 -4.89 6.05 5.51
N GLN A 156 -5.94 6.89 5.62
CA GLN A 156 -6.03 7.90 6.68
C GLN A 156 -6.14 7.27 8.07
N ASP A 157 -6.95 6.23 8.22
CA ASP A 157 -7.10 5.53 9.50
C ASP A 157 -5.80 4.87 9.93
N LEU A 158 -5.11 4.17 9.02
CA LEU A 158 -3.81 3.57 9.29
C LEU A 158 -2.77 4.60 9.73
N ARG A 159 -2.71 5.76 9.06
CA ARG A 159 -1.79 6.85 9.45
C ARG A 159 -2.14 7.43 10.80
N ARG A 160 -3.43 7.57 11.13
CA ARG A 160 -3.90 8.00 12.46
C ARG A 160 -3.48 7.02 13.54
N ASP A 161 -3.49 5.72 13.22
CA ASP A 161 -3.04 4.65 14.11
C ASP A 161 -1.50 4.52 14.17
N GLY A 162 -0.77 5.45 13.58
CA GLY A 162 0.69 5.48 13.61
C GLY A 162 1.37 4.47 12.69
N ARG A 163 0.65 3.95 11.68
CA ARG A 163 1.22 3.03 10.69
C ARG A 163 1.99 3.78 9.60
N ASP A 164 3.09 3.19 9.16
CA ASP A 164 3.91 3.72 8.08
C ASP A 164 3.30 3.37 6.72
N VAL A 165 2.37 4.22 6.28
CA VAL A 165 1.68 4.10 4.99
C VAL A 165 1.77 5.42 4.22
N ALA A 166 2.05 5.33 2.93
CA ALA A 166 2.05 6.42 1.97
C ALA A 166 1.11 6.12 0.81
N PHE A 167 0.63 7.17 0.16
CA PHE A 167 -0.26 7.06 -1.00
C PHE A 167 0.17 8.06 -2.08
N ALA A 168 0.37 7.58 -3.30
CA ALA A 168 0.65 8.42 -4.45
C ALA A 168 -0.31 8.05 -5.60
N ALA A 169 -0.97 9.04 -6.16
CA ALA A 169 -1.86 8.84 -7.29
C ALA A 169 -1.52 9.77 -8.45
N ALA A 170 -1.79 9.30 -9.67
CA ALA A 170 -1.63 10.08 -10.88
C ALA A 170 -2.92 10.08 -11.71
N GLY A 171 -3.23 11.23 -12.35
CA GLY A 171 -4.43 11.36 -13.15
C GLY A 171 -4.54 12.67 -13.94
N LEU A 172 -5.67 12.85 -14.63
CA LEU A 172 -5.98 14.06 -15.40
C LEU A 172 -6.31 15.24 -14.51
#